data_650450706279cd58d63af5b3113789d2
#
_entry.id   650450706279cd58d63af5b3113789d2
#
_cell.length_a   1.000
_cell.length_b   1.000
_cell.length_c   1.000
_cell.angle_alpha   90.00
_cell.angle_beta   90.00
_cell.angle_gamma   90.00
#
_symmetry.space_group_name_H-M   'P 1'
#
loop_
_entity.id
_entity.type
_entity.pdbx_description
1 polymer ?
#
loop_
_entity_poly.entity_id
_entity_poly.type
_entity_poly.pdbx_seq_one_letter_code
_entity_poly.pdbx_strand_id
1 'polypeptide(L)'
;DYSTARVGMTIDGVDTVSTNQTLKINIPFDSNDDDVDETTGERSRTFQVTVWSYEGDIAPAYYTLKIIRKMNNLKLKEITLDGRYAEQDRNDPHTFRIDVGADETLVNEIKATALNAGEYVEFENNGFTLSSNSYLNYDVSTIPTSSSVTIDIKVGSPDLLSDGTTPDEIAITKLIITKLSPEELRSDLKLDMFVSDIKLVDSSYVKAAKQS
;
A
#
# COMPACT_ATOMS: atom_id res chain seq x y z
N ASP A 1 26.37 -30.44 -31.38
CA ASP A 1 26.94 -30.17 -30.05
C ASP A 1 26.94 -28.66 -29.82
N TYR A 2 26.00 -28.14 -29.00
CA TYR A 2 25.85 -26.70 -28.75
C TYR A 2 26.74 -26.21 -27.60
N SER A 3 27.74 -26.96 -27.23
CA SER A 3 28.61 -26.70 -26.07
C SER A 3 29.47 -25.43 -26.19
N THR A 4 29.48 -24.79 -27.38
CA THR A 4 30.31 -23.65 -27.69
C THR A 4 29.57 -22.37 -28.05
N ALA A 5 28.25 -22.33 -27.89
CA ALA A 5 27.46 -21.11 -28.10
C ALA A 5 27.82 -20.01 -27.11
N ARG A 6 27.82 -18.76 -27.58
CA ARG A 6 27.99 -17.56 -26.74
C ARG A 6 26.65 -16.85 -26.59
N VAL A 7 26.42 -16.26 -25.45
CA VAL A 7 25.22 -15.46 -25.17
C VAL A 7 25.66 -14.04 -24.89
N GLY A 8 25.03 -13.10 -25.53
CA GLY A 8 25.20 -11.68 -25.26
C GLY A 8 23.87 -10.97 -25.06
N MET A 9 23.93 -9.86 -24.36
CA MET A 9 22.78 -8.98 -24.14
C MET A 9 23.23 -7.53 -24.23
N THR A 10 22.43 -6.71 -24.90
CA THR A 10 22.61 -5.26 -24.95
C THR A 10 21.73 -4.63 -23.88
N ILE A 11 22.31 -3.86 -22.96
CA ILE A 11 21.63 -3.08 -21.94
C ILE A 11 22.12 -1.66 -22.06
N ASP A 12 21.20 -0.71 -22.24
CA ASP A 12 21.46 0.72 -22.35
C ASP A 12 22.58 1.05 -23.36
N GLY A 13 22.58 0.31 -24.48
CA GLY A 13 23.58 0.48 -25.53
C GLY A 13 24.93 -0.19 -25.24
N VAL A 14 25.09 -0.87 -24.14
CA VAL A 14 26.31 -1.60 -23.75
C VAL A 14 26.14 -3.09 -24.01
N ASP A 15 26.99 -3.63 -24.92
CA ASP A 15 27.00 -5.05 -25.20
C ASP A 15 27.80 -5.81 -24.13
N THR A 16 27.15 -6.77 -23.52
CA THR A 16 27.79 -7.71 -22.60
C THR A 16 27.72 -9.11 -23.19
N VAL A 17 28.86 -9.74 -23.37
CA VAL A 17 28.98 -11.07 -23.95
C VAL A 17 29.62 -12.02 -22.96
N SER A 18 28.99 -13.17 -22.76
CA SER A 18 29.60 -14.27 -21.98
C SER A 18 30.52 -15.10 -22.85
N THR A 19 31.66 -15.48 -22.32
CA THR A 19 32.52 -16.49 -22.94
C THR A 19 32.01 -17.92 -22.71
N ASN A 20 30.99 -18.07 -21.87
CA ASN A 20 30.34 -19.33 -21.52
C ASN A 20 28.89 -19.32 -22.02
N GLN A 21 28.20 -20.44 -21.93
CA GLN A 21 26.77 -20.57 -22.26
C GLN A 21 25.82 -19.83 -21.29
N THR A 22 26.37 -19.24 -20.23
CA THR A 22 25.59 -18.54 -19.20
C THR A 22 26.05 -17.10 -19.09
N LEU A 23 25.13 -16.17 -19.19
CA LEU A 23 25.31 -14.75 -18.92
C LEU A 23 24.49 -14.38 -17.69
N LYS A 24 25.16 -13.81 -16.69
CA LYS A 24 24.51 -13.26 -15.49
C LYS A 24 24.68 -11.75 -15.53
N ILE A 25 23.58 -11.03 -15.51
CA ILE A 25 23.54 -9.58 -15.53
C ILE A 25 22.60 -9.11 -14.42
N ASN A 26 23.04 -8.10 -13.69
CA ASN A 26 22.16 -7.36 -12.78
C ASN A 26 21.48 -6.27 -13.59
N ILE A 27 20.15 -6.29 -13.62
CA ILE A 27 19.33 -5.31 -14.32
C ILE A 27 18.71 -4.41 -13.26
N PRO A 28 19.18 -3.16 -13.12
CA PRO A 28 18.49 -2.20 -12.27
C PRO A 28 17.16 -1.85 -12.91
N PHE A 29 16.10 -1.86 -12.12
CA PHE A 29 14.83 -1.23 -12.48
C PHE A 29 14.86 0.20 -11.93
N ASP A 30 15.20 1.17 -12.78
CA ASP A 30 15.19 2.57 -12.41
C ASP A 30 13.86 3.20 -12.83
N SER A 31 13.38 4.15 -12.02
CA SER A 31 12.12 4.84 -12.24
C SER A 31 12.03 5.66 -13.52
N ASN A 32 13.18 5.96 -14.15
CA ASN A 32 13.24 6.83 -15.30
C ASN A 32 13.27 6.09 -16.65
N ASP A 33 13.61 4.80 -16.66
CA ASP A 33 13.90 4.05 -17.90
C ASP A 33 12.88 2.94 -18.22
N ASP A 34 11.90 2.73 -17.35
CA ASP A 34 10.95 1.63 -17.51
C ASP A 34 9.67 2.07 -18.20
N ASP A 35 9.19 1.23 -19.11
CA ASP A 35 7.83 1.37 -19.64
C ASP A 35 6.83 1.11 -18.50
N VAL A 36 6.03 2.12 -18.16
CA VAL A 36 4.97 2.03 -17.17
C VAL A 36 3.64 1.81 -17.87
N ASP A 37 2.94 0.74 -17.55
CA ASP A 37 1.55 0.55 -17.94
C ASP A 37 0.67 1.48 -17.08
N GLU A 38 0.11 2.52 -17.67
CA GLU A 38 -0.71 3.51 -16.97
C GLU A 38 -1.98 2.91 -16.34
N THR A 39 -2.42 1.74 -16.80
CA THR A 39 -3.63 1.07 -16.31
C THR A 39 -3.34 0.20 -15.09
N THR A 40 -2.24 -0.57 -15.14
CA THR A 40 -1.87 -1.51 -14.09
C THR A 40 -0.78 -0.99 -13.18
N GLY A 41 -0.06 0.05 -13.61
CA GLY A 41 1.13 0.57 -12.96
C GLY A 41 2.34 -0.37 -13.02
N GLU A 42 2.22 -1.50 -13.72
CA GLU A 42 3.34 -2.44 -13.89
C GLU A 42 4.47 -1.79 -14.67
N ARG A 43 5.69 -1.97 -14.19
CA ARG A 43 6.90 -1.53 -14.89
C ARG A 43 7.50 -2.67 -15.69
N SER A 44 7.97 -2.38 -16.90
CA SER A 44 8.60 -3.40 -17.72
C SER A 44 9.84 -2.85 -18.45
N ARG A 45 10.82 -3.72 -18.64
CA ARG A 45 11.97 -3.45 -19.53
C ARG A 45 12.10 -4.55 -20.56
N THR A 46 12.43 -4.15 -21.77
CA THR A 46 12.59 -5.07 -22.91
C THR A 46 14.05 -5.08 -23.34
N PHE A 47 14.62 -6.27 -23.43
CA PHE A 47 16.01 -6.49 -23.81
C PHE A 47 16.10 -7.36 -25.06
N GLN A 48 17.09 -7.10 -25.88
CA GLN A 48 17.45 -7.99 -26.97
C GLN A 48 18.57 -8.93 -26.50
N VAL A 49 18.31 -10.23 -26.56
CA VAL A 49 19.28 -11.28 -26.28
C VAL A 49 19.75 -11.86 -27.60
N THR A 50 21.03 -11.84 -27.85
CA THR A 50 21.64 -12.37 -29.05
C THR A 50 22.43 -13.64 -28.71
N VAL A 51 22.22 -14.67 -29.48
CA VAL A 51 22.97 -15.94 -29.33
C VAL A 51 23.77 -16.16 -30.60
N TRP A 52 25.07 -16.32 -30.45
CA TRP A 52 26.02 -16.58 -31.53
C TRP A 52 26.55 -18.01 -31.50
N SER A 53 26.80 -18.58 -32.68
CA SER A 53 27.66 -19.75 -32.81
C SER A 53 29.09 -19.40 -32.44
N TYR A 54 29.81 -20.36 -31.87
CA TYR A 54 31.23 -20.15 -31.49
C TYR A 54 32.12 -19.92 -32.72
N GLU A 55 31.83 -20.60 -33.81
CA GLU A 55 32.66 -20.56 -35.06
C GLU A 55 32.27 -19.39 -35.96
N GLY A 56 31.17 -18.69 -35.68
CA GLY A 56 30.73 -17.52 -36.43
C GLY A 56 30.19 -17.82 -37.85
N ASP A 57 30.02 -19.09 -38.16
CA ASP A 57 29.55 -19.60 -39.44
C ASP A 57 28.02 -19.62 -39.59
N ILE A 58 27.31 -19.45 -38.48
CA ILE A 58 25.84 -19.40 -38.45
C ILE A 58 25.41 -18.00 -38.01
N ALA A 59 24.40 -17.45 -38.69
CA ALA A 59 23.83 -16.16 -38.34
C ALA A 59 23.33 -16.16 -36.87
N PRO A 60 23.53 -15.06 -36.12
CA PRO A 60 23.06 -14.97 -34.75
C PRO A 60 21.55 -15.06 -34.66
N ALA A 61 21.06 -15.72 -33.60
CA ALA A 61 19.64 -15.77 -33.26
C ALA A 61 19.33 -14.64 -32.26
N TYR A 62 18.22 -13.94 -32.50
CA TYR A 62 17.78 -12.83 -31.67
C TYR A 62 16.52 -13.22 -30.89
N TYR A 63 16.52 -12.95 -29.61
CA TYR A 63 15.39 -13.16 -28.73
C TYR A 63 15.06 -11.85 -28.03
N THR A 64 13.77 -11.62 -27.81
CA THR A 64 13.29 -10.52 -26.99
C THR A 64 12.94 -11.04 -25.59
N LEU A 65 13.58 -10.50 -24.56
CA LEU A 65 13.26 -10.77 -23.16
C LEU A 65 12.53 -9.55 -22.60
N LYS A 66 11.26 -9.72 -22.24
CA LYS A 66 10.52 -8.70 -21.50
C LYS A 66 10.46 -9.12 -20.03
N ILE A 67 11.03 -8.30 -19.15
CA ILE A 67 10.94 -8.45 -17.70
C ILE A 67 9.86 -7.50 -17.21
N ILE A 68 8.90 -8.04 -16.47
CA ILE A 68 7.80 -7.26 -15.88
C ILE A 68 7.96 -7.28 -14.38
N ARG A 69 8.07 -6.08 -13.79
CA ARG A 69 8.00 -5.89 -12.34
C ARG A 69 6.56 -5.61 -11.98
N LYS A 70 5.94 -6.51 -11.24
CA LYS A 70 4.61 -6.26 -10.67
C LYS A 70 4.73 -5.24 -9.57
N MET A 71 3.83 -4.25 -9.58
CA MET A 71 3.74 -3.33 -8.45
C MET A 71 3.37 -4.06 -7.17
N ASN A 72 4.00 -3.67 -6.09
CA ASN A 72 3.59 -4.10 -4.77
C ASN A 72 2.19 -3.53 -4.48
N ASN A 73 1.31 -4.38 -3.94
CA ASN A 73 -0.02 -3.93 -3.49
C ASN A 73 0.12 -3.25 -2.12
N LEU A 74 0.73 -2.05 -2.13
CA LEU A 74 1.06 -1.30 -0.93
C LEU A 74 -0.20 -0.78 -0.25
N LYS A 75 -0.65 -1.48 0.79
CA LYS A 75 -1.86 -1.14 1.54
C LYS A 75 -1.61 -1.27 3.03
N LEU A 76 -2.43 -0.58 3.80
CA LEU A 76 -2.53 -0.82 5.22
C LEU A 76 -3.50 -2.00 5.48
N LYS A 77 -3.12 -2.83 6.43
CA LYS A 77 -3.97 -3.88 7.00
C LYS A 77 -5.00 -3.28 7.92
N GLU A 78 -4.55 -2.35 8.75
CA GLU A 78 -5.37 -1.72 9.79
C GLU A 78 -4.77 -0.38 10.21
N ILE A 79 -5.66 0.50 10.66
CA ILE A 79 -5.33 1.71 11.41
C ILE A 79 -6.15 1.70 12.68
N THR A 80 -5.52 2.00 13.82
CA THR A 80 -6.23 2.14 15.10
C THR A 80 -5.95 3.50 15.72
N LEU A 81 -6.94 4.02 16.45
CA LEU A 81 -6.86 5.20 17.30
C LEU A 81 -7.17 4.74 18.73
N ASP A 82 -6.18 4.73 19.62
CA ASP A 82 -6.28 4.16 20.97
C ASP A 82 -6.91 2.77 21.00
N GLY A 83 -6.52 1.91 20.04
CA GLY A 83 -7.04 0.55 19.90
C GLY A 83 -8.41 0.42 19.22
N ARG A 84 -9.09 1.52 18.89
CA ARG A 84 -10.33 1.51 18.09
C ARG A 84 -9.95 1.44 16.62
N TYR A 85 -10.53 0.51 15.85
CA TYR A 85 -10.26 0.35 14.43
C TYR A 85 -10.92 1.43 13.61
N ALA A 86 -10.16 2.04 12.68
CA ALA A 86 -10.71 2.86 11.63
C ALA A 86 -11.36 1.98 10.55
N GLU A 87 -12.47 2.44 10.00
CA GLU A 87 -13.19 1.76 8.92
C GLU A 87 -12.55 2.08 7.58
N GLN A 88 -12.22 1.05 6.80
CA GLN A 88 -11.74 1.22 5.42
C GLN A 88 -12.92 1.56 4.51
N ASP A 89 -12.75 2.56 3.66
CA ASP A 89 -13.75 2.93 2.66
C ASP A 89 -13.91 1.78 1.64
N ARG A 90 -15.15 1.41 1.36
CA ARG A 90 -15.46 0.27 0.46
C ARG A 90 -15.09 0.53 -1.00
N ASN A 91 -15.06 1.79 -1.41
CA ASN A 91 -14.78 2.20 -2.78
C ASN A 91 -13.35 2.67 -2.99
N ASP A 92 -12.64 3.00 -1.89
CA ASP A 92 -11.26 3.45 -1.91
C ASP A 92 -10.44 2.75 -0.82
N PRO A 93 -9.69 1.70 -1.15
CA PRO A 93 -8.91 0.94 -0.18
C PRO A 93 -7.74 1.72 0.44
N HIS A 94 -7.47 2.93 -0.05
CA HIS A 94 -6.46 3.84 0.49
C HIS A 94 -7.07 4.94 1.37
N THR A 95 -8.35 4.83 1.74
CA THR A 95 -9.00 5.76 2.66
C THR A 95 -9.59 5.02 3.85
N PHE A 96 -9.26 5.48 5.06
CA PHE A 96 -9.79 5.02 6.33
C PHE A 96 -10.48 6.16 7.05
N ARG A 97 -11.53 5.85 7.81
CA ARG A 97 -12.34 6.82 8.56
C ARG A 97 -12.52 6.38 10.01
N ILE A 98 -12.46 7.33 10.92
CA ILE A 98 -12.79 7.09 12.32
C ILE A 98 -13.44 8.34 12.91
N ASP A 99 -14.49 8.13 13.67
CA ASP A 99 -15.21 9.19 14.37
C ASP A 99 -14.77 9.26 15.82
N VAL A 100 -14.62 10.47 16.34
CA VAL A 100 -14.29 10.78 17.73
C VAL A 100 -15.37 11.65 18.35
N GLY A 101 -15.62 11.51 19.66
CA GLY A 101 -16.62 12.28 20.37
C GLY A 101 -16.22 13.75 20.54
N ALA A 102 -17.23 14.62 20.72
CA ALA A 102 -17.03 16.06 20.95
C ALA A 102 -16.21 16.37 22.19
N ASP A 103 -16.33 15.53 23.21
CA ASP A 103 -15.68 15.62 24.52
C ASP A 103 -14.33 14.90 24.58
N GLU A 104 -13.90 14.27 23.51
CA GLU A 104 -12.60 13.62 23.44
C GLU A 104 -11.50 14.70 23.35
N THR A 105 -10.71 14.81 24.41
CA THR A 105 -9.73 15.88 24.62
C THR A 105 -8.31 15.38 24.84
N LEU A 106 -8.07 14.08 24.63
CA LEU A 106 -6.79 13.46 24.91
C LEU A 106 -5.92 13.43 23.66
N VAL A 107 -4.61 13.33 23.87
CA VAL A 107 -3.66 12.94 22.84
C VAL A 107 -3.83 11.44 22.62
N ASN A 108 -4.24 11.07 21.43
CA ASN A 108 -4.53 9.70 21.05
C ASN A 108 -3.35 9.10 20.29
N GLU A 109 -3.06 7.83 20.52
CA GLU A 109 -2.09 7.08 19.73
C GLU A 109 -2.77 6.54 18.47
N ILE A 110 -2.29 6.99 17.32
CA ILE A 110 -2.63 6.41 16.02
C ILE A 110 -1.57 5.36 15.70
N LYS A 111 -1.99 4.13 15.45
CA LYS A 111 -1.13 3.05 14.96
C LYS A 111 -1.58 2.64 13.57
N ALA A 112 -0.64 2.54 12.64
CA ALA A 112 -0.86 1.99 11.31
C ALA A 112 0.02 0.76 11.09
N THR A 113 -0.55 -0.27 10.47
CA THR A 113 0.12 -1.55 10.19
C THR A 113 0.02 -1.85 8.70
N ALA A 114 1.14 -2.15 8.05
CA ALA A 114 1.18 -2.56 6.65
C ALA A 114 0.50 -3.93 6.43
N LEU A 115 -0.02 -4.15 5.23
CA LEU A 115 -0.70 -5.39 4.88
C LEU A 115 0.27 -6.57 4.80
N ASN A 116 1.44 -6.36 4.20
CA ASN A 116 2.42 -7.41 3.99
C ASN A 116 3.64 -7.21 4.91
N ALA A 117 4.24 -8.33 5.31
CA ALA A 117 5.49 -8.30 6.06
C ALA A 117 6.62 -7.72 5.20
N GLY A 118 7.42 -6.85 5.80
CA GLY A 118 8.55 -6.20 5.14
C GLY A 118 8.21 -4.86 4.49
N GLU A 119 6.94 -4.53 4.27
CA GLU A 119 6.55 -3.17 3.88
C GLU A 119 6.77 -2.20 5.04
N TYR A 120 7.04 -0.94 4.72
CA TYR A 120 7.34 0.12 5.69
C TYR A 120 6.18 1.11 5.81
N VAL A 121 6.00 1.70 6.99
CA VAL A 121 4.95 2.69 7.25
C VAL A 121 5.57 3.97 7.80
N GLU A 122 5.12 5.11 7.25
CA GLU A 122 5.54 6.45 7.69
C GLU A 122 4.33 7.36 7.88
N PHE A 123 4.32 8.12 8.97
CA PHE A 123 3.40 9.24 9.18
C PHE A 123 4.06 10.58 8.84
N GLU A 124 3.38 11.44 8.11
CA GLU A 124 3.66 12.89 7.98
C GLU A 124 5.11 13.28 7.66
N ASN A 125 5.79 12.56 6.78
CA ASN A 125 7.18 12.86 6.38
C ASN A 125 8.23 12.76 7.50
N ASN A 126 7.97 12.00 8.55
CA ASN A 126 8.96 11.75 9.62
C ASN A 126 10.12 10.82 9.21
N GLY A 127 10.09 10.34 7.98
CA GLY A 127 11.03 9.36 7.44
C GLY A 127 10.60 7.92 7.74
N PHE A 128 10.90 7.01 6.81
CA PHE A 128 10.59 5.60 7.00
C PHE A 128 11.43 4.99 8.11
N THR A 129 10.77 4.45 9.12
CA THR A 129 11.43 3.76 10.24
C THR A 129 11.70 2.29 9.94
N LEU A 130 11.74 1.86 8.70
CA LEU A 130 11.96 0.47 8.26
C LEU A 130 11.18 -0.56 9.11
N SER A 131 9.95 -0.23 9.43
CA SER A 131 9.03 -1.03 10.24
C SER A 131 7.68 -1.14 9.56
N SER A 132 7.07 -2.32 9.62
CA SER A 132 5.71 -2.53 9.14
C SER A 132 4.62 -1.95 10.05
N ASN A 133 5.02 -1.37 11.18
CA ASN A 133 4.15 -0.62 12.09
C ASN A 133 4.73 0.76 12.32
N SER A 134 3.88 1.77 12.35
CA SER A 134 4.26 3.12 12.75
C SER A 134 3.21 3.71 13.69
N TYR A 135 3.64 4.69 14.49
CA TYR A 135 2.84 5.30 15.53
C TYR A 135 2.93 6.82 15.43
N LEU A 136 1.81 7.50 15.64
CA LEU A 136 1.71 8.94 15.73
C LEU A 136 0.85 9.33 16.92
N ASN A 137 1.35 10.18 17.81
CA ASN A 137 0.55 10.81 18.83
C ASN A 137 -0.14 12.04 18.24
N TYR A 138 -1.46 12.04 18.20
CA TYR A 138 -2.27 13.10 17.62
C TYR A 138 -3.24 13.69 18.64
N ASP A 139 -3.21 15.01 18.80
CA ASP A 139 -4.12 15.72 19.70
C ASP A 139 -5.47 16.00 19.00
N VAL A 140 -6.45 15.11 19.23
CA VAL A 140 -7.80 15.26 18.65
C VAL A 140 -8.58 16.45 19.24
N SER A 141 -8.10 17.07 20.35
CA SER A 141 -8.73 18.27 20.90
C SER A 141 -8.62 19.46 19.95
N THR A 142 -7.60 19.46 19.09
CA THR A 142 -7.36 20.51 18.09
C THR A 142 -8.36 20.48 16.93
N ILE A 143 -9.08 19.37 16.75
CA ILE A 143 -10.10 19.26 15.71
C ILE A 143 -11.36 20.00 16.17
N PRO A 144 -11.86 21.00 15.42
CA PRO A 144 -13.13 21.62 15.74
C PRO A 144 -14.29 20.63 15.65
N THR A 145 -15.28 20.78 16.52
CA THR A 145 -16.51 19.96 16.50
C THR A 145 -17.20 20.06 15.12
N SER A 146 -17.76 18.97 14.64
CA SER A 146 -18.35 18.80 13.29
C SER A 146 -17.38 19.08 12.16
N SER A 147 -16.09 18.82 12.39
CA SER A 147 -15.03 18.98 11.39
C SER A 147 -14.19 17.72 11.29
N SER A 148 -13.46 17.61 10.19
CA SER A 148 -12.57 16.48 9.94
C SER A 148 -11.15 16.96 9.67
N VAL A 149 -10.18 16.12 10.03
CA VAL A 149 -8.77 16.26 9.63
C VAL A 149 -8.39 15.04 8.80
N THR A 150 -7.48 15.23 7.86
CA THR A 150 -6.90 14.15 7.06
C THR A 150 -5.42 14.04 7.39
N ILE A 151 -4.98 12.82 7.70
CA ILE A 151 -3.59 12.47 7.95
C ILE A 151 -3.14 11.55 6.82
N ASP A 152 -2.06 11.90 6.14
CA ASP A 152 -1.46 11.07 5.11
C ASP A 152 -0.50 10.07 5.75
N ILE A 153 -0.65 8.80 5.38
CA ILE A 153 0.17 7.70 5.84
C ILE A 153 0.79 7.07 4.61
N LYS A 154 2.11 7.01 4.55
CA LYS A 154 2.83 6.40 3.45
C LYS A 154 3.11 4.94 3.75
N VAL A 155 2.91 4.09 2.75
CA VAL A 155 3.28 2.67 2.77
C VAL A 155 4.35 2.48 1.72
N GLY A 156 5.52 2.03 2.13
CA GLY A 156 6.68 1.81 1.26
C GLY A 156 6.93 0.34 1.00
N SER A 157 7.45 0.03 -0.18
CA SER A 157 7.87 -1.32 -0.57
C SER A 157 9.04 -1.82 0.30
N PRO A 158 9.26 -3.13 0.39
CA PRO A 158 10.43 -3.70 1.05
C PRO A 158 11.74 -3.42 0.31
N ASP A 159 11.66 -3.14 -0.99
CA ASP A 159 12.82 -2.78 -1.79
C ASP A 159 13.20 -1.33 -1.56
N LEU A 160 14.48 -1.07 -1.36
CA LEU A 160 15.00 0.26 -1.05
C LEU A 160 15.80 0.82 -2.22
N LEU A 161 15.78 2.14 -2.37
CA LEU A 161 16.68 2.85 -3.27
C LEU A 161 18.15 2.69 -2.82
N SER A 162 19.06 3.19 -3.62
CA SER A 162 20.51 3.08 -3.38
C SER A 162 20.99 3.74 -2.08
N ASP A 163 20.16 4.60 -1.47
CA ASP A 163 20.41 5.22 -0.17
C ASP A 163 20.20 4.25 1.01
N GLY A 164 19.59 3.08 0.76
CA GLY A 164 19.31 2.04 1.74
C GLY A 164 18.26 2.41 2.79
N THR A 165 17.54 3.52 2.62
CA THR A 165 16.57 4.03 3.59
C THR A 165 15.22 4.40 2.97
N THR A 166 15.18 4.73 1.70
CA THR A 166 13.97 5.14 1.00
C THR A 166 13.39 3.97 0.21
N PRO A 167 12.12 3.58 0.44
CA PRO A 167 11.43 2.61 -0.39
C PRO A 167 11.38 3.06 -1.85
N ASP A 168 11.58 2.15 -2.79
CA ASP A 168 11.55 2.48 -4.22
C ASP A 168 10.13 2.69 -4.76
N GLU A 169 9.13 2.15 -4.07
CA GLU A 169 7.71 2.38 -4.35
C GLU A 169 6.99 2.85 -3.09
N ILE A 170 6.13 3.85 -3.23
CA ILE A 170 5.39 4.43 -2.11
C ILE A 170 3.94 4.64 -2.53
N ALA A 171 3.00 4.16 -1.72
CA ALA A 171 1.57 4.49 -1.82
C ALA A 171 1.15 5.37 -0.65
N ILE A 172 0.19 6.26 -0.88
CA ILE A 172 -0.38 7.13 0.16
C ILE A 172 -1.75 6.60 0.54
N THR A 173 -1.95 6.40 1.84
CA THR A 173 -3.23 6.08 2.46
C THR A 173 -3.67 7.26 3.33
N LYS A 174 -4.94 7.60 3.30
CA LYS A 174 -5.53 8.71 4.05
C LYS A 174 -6.29 8.19 5.26
N LEU A 175 -6.01 8.74 6.43
CA LEU A 175 -6.86 8.60 7.61
C LEU A 175 -7.66 9.88 7.80
N ILE A 176 -8.98 9.78 7.76
CA ILE A 176 -9.90 10.89 8.03
C ILE A 176 -10.46 10.69 9.44
N ILE A 177 -10.14 11.63 10.33
CA ILE A 177 -10.67 11.67 11.69
C ILE A 177 -11.75 12.75 11.73
N THR A 178 -12.99 12.37 12.05
CA THR A 178 -14.12 13.30 12.16
C THR A 178 -14.50 13.48 13.62
N LYS A 179 -14.54 14.73 14.08
CA LYS A 179 -15.02 15.06 15.42
C LYS A 179 -16.51 15.35 15.38
N LEU A 180 -17.31 14.43 15.91
CA LEU A 180 -18.76 14.53 15.93
C LEU A 180 -19.25 15.58 16.96
N SER A 181 -20.34 16.27 16.63
CA SER A 181 -21.06 17.06 17.63
C SER A 181 -21.81 16.16 18.63
N PRO A 182 -22.19 16.67 19.81
CA PRO A 182 -23.01 15.92 20.75
C PRO A 182 -24.37 15.49 20.18
N GLU A 183 -24.88 16.23 19.20
CA GLU A 183 -26.15 15.93 18.53
C GLU A 183 -25.99 14.79 17.52
N GLU A 184 -24.91 14.81 16.72
CA GLU A 184 -24.56 13.74 15.79
C GLU A 184 -24.33 12.43 16.53
N LEU A 185 -23.55 12.45 17.62
CA LEU A 185 -23.29 11.29 18.47
C LEU A 185 -24.59 10.71 19.04
N ARG A 186 -25.54 11.57 19.44
CA ARG A 186 -26.86 11.13 19.94
C ARG A 186 -27.72 10.50 18.87
N SER A 187 -27.63 10.98 17.63
CA SER A 187 -28.38 10.41 16.51
C SER A 187 -27.87 9.01 16.16
N ASP A 188 -26.58 8.80 16.18
CA ASP A 188 -25.96 7.49 15.95
C ASP A 188 -26.28 6.51 17.06
N LEU A 189 -26.18 6.92 18.34
CA LEU A 189 -26.59 6.10 19.47
C LEU A 189 -28.08 5.74 19.41
N LYS A 190 -28.96 6.66 18.97
CA LYS A 190 -30.38 6.35 18.77
C LYS A 190 -30.61 5.34 17.66
N LEU A 191 -29.84 5.41 16.59
CA LEU A 191 -29.92 4.46 15.47
C LEU A 191 -29.48 3.06 15.91
N ASP A 192 -28.39 2.97 16.64
CA ASP A 192 -27.87 1.71 17.15
C ASP A 192 -28.80 1.09 18.21
N MET A 193 -29.37 1.89 19.10
CA MET A 193 -30.37 1.43 20.06
C MET A 193 -31.62 0.92 19.32
N PHE A 194 -32.06 1.61 18.27
CA PHE A 194 -33.22 1.19 17.51
C PHE A 194 -32.97 -0.13 16.76
N VAL A 195 -31.78 -0.30 16.17
CA VAL A 195 -31.40 -1.53 15.47
C VAL A 195 -31.19 -2.68 16.45
N SER A 196 -30.60 -2.45 17.62
CA SER A 196 -30.45 -3.47 18.66
C SER A 196 -31.79 -3.90 19.25
N ASP A 197 -32.71 -2.98 19.47
CA ASP A 197 -34.07 -3.28 19.92
C ASP A 197 -34.86 -4.12 18.89
N ILE A 198 -34.67 -3.87 17.61
CA ILE A 198 -35.26 -4.70 16.55
C ILE A 198 -34.68 -6.11 16.54
N LYS A 199 -33.42 -6.29 16.90
CA LYS A 199 -32.76 -7.61 17.00
C LYS A 199 -33.12 -8.38 18.27
N LEU A 200 -33.44 -7.68 19.34
CA LEU A 200 -33.77 -8.26 20.68
C LEU A 200 -35.26 -8.46 20.89
N VAL A 201 -36.11 -7.93 20.01
CA VAL A 201 -37.55 -8.10 20.12
C VAL A 201 -37.91 -9.53 19.74
N ASP A 202 -37.76 -10.42 20.69
CA ASP A 202 -38.54 -11.64 20.81
C ASP A 202 -40.03 -11.27 20.75
N SER A 203 -40.82 -12.16 20.20
CA SER A 203 -42.28 -12.00 20.05
C SER A 203 -43.05 -11.65 21.37
N SER A 204 -42.47 -11.93 22.51
CA SER A 204 -43.01 -11.55 23.83
C SER A 204 -42.92 -10.07 24.14
N TYR A 205 -41.87 -9.37 23.63
CA TYR A 205 -41.66 -7.94 23.84
C TYR A 205 -42.61 -7.07 23.01
N VAL A 206 -42.92 -7.52 21.77
CA VAL A 206 -43.92 -6.87 20.91
C VAL A 206 -45.31 -6.92 21.52
N LYS A 207 -45.65 -7.97 22.29
CA LYS A 207 -46.92 -8.08 23.02
C LYS A 207 -47.05 -7.10 24.17
N ALA A 208 -45.95 -6.85 24.90
CA ALA A 208 -45.97 -5.90 26.02
C ALA A 208 -46.10 -4.44 25.57
N ALA A 209 -45.47 -4.06 24.46
CA ALA A 209 -45.57 -2.71 23.89
C ALA A 209 -46.95 -2.39 23.28
N LYS A 210 -47.79 -3.40 22.97
CA LYS A 210 -49.15 -3.21 22.48
C LYS A 210 -50.21 -3.09 23.55
N GLN A 211 -49.83 -3.30 24.83
CA GLN A 211 -50.75 -3.24 25.99
C GLN A 211 -50.60 -1.95 26.81
N SER A 212 -49.71 -1.07 26.44
CA SER A 212 -49.50 0.23 27.04
C SER A 212 -49.96 1.33 26.09
#